data_e2bab1b50c960e7f3505129a38ed7ff6
#
_entry.id   e2bab1b50c960e7f3505129a38ed7ff6
#
_cell.length_a   1.000
_cell.length_b   1.000
_cell.length_c   1.000
_cell.angle_alpha   90.00
_cell.angle_beta   90.00
_cell.angle_gamma   90.00
#
_symmetry.space_group_name_H-M   'P 1'
#
loop_
_entity.id
_entity.type
_entity.pdbx_description
1 polymer ?
#
loop_
_entity_poly.entity_id
_entity_poly.type
_entity_poly.pdbx_seq_one_letter_code
_entity_poly.pdbx_strand_id
1 'polypeptide(L)'
;MFDKVLNDAIEAAKQNIRAEEGDYIGEDGLLYCGRCNTAKEHILSLNGRKVPVICKCTQERDREEARRRQARELRSICFRYPEQTEATFESDAGYIPKVSEAAKRYCESFDTLRKKGLGMLLYGPFGTGKSFYAYAIANALTDRLYKVRVWQLEQMYREFESGGRRSQFFDYLVSLHLAVIDDLGAEKQTKELTSFTFNVIDALYCSRTPFVVTTNVTLKELTGTHDGDRRRIYERILERCPCPILVDRPEGSIRYTRVREENPEYRSLLGI
;
A
#
# COMPACT_ATOMS: atom_id res chain seq x y z
N MET A 1 44.30 -16.99 -0.79
CA MET A 1 42.83 -17.11 -0.94
C MET A 1 42.14 -15.76 -0.94
N PHE A 2 42.47 -14.85 -0.02
CA PHE A 2 41.92 -13.49 0.07
C PHE A 2 42.19 -12.64 -1.18
N ASP A 3 43.42 -12.68 -1.72
CA ASP A 3 43.78 -11.90 -2.92
C ASP A 3 43.04 -12.35 -4.18
N LYS A 4 42.69 -13.63 -4.30
CA LYS A 4 41.93 -14.12 -5.45
C LYS A 4 40.47 -13.63 -5.42
N VAL A 5 39.82 -13.71 -4.24
CA VAL A 5 38.46 -13.21 -4.05
C VAL A 5 38.40 -11.69 -4.28
N LEU A 6 39.41 -10.95 -3.80
CA LEU A 6 39.50 -9.51 -4.03
C LEU A 6 39.72 -9.17 -5.52
N ASN A 7 40.55 -9.93 -6.21
CA ASN A 7 40.80 -9.75 -7.65
C ASN A 7 39.55 -10.08 -8.47
N ASP A 8 38.84 -11.17 -8.17
CA ASP A 8 37.62 -11.57 -8.85
C ASP A 8 36.49 -10.51 -8.63
N ALA A 9 36.39 -9.94 -7.43
CA ALA A 9 35.46 -8.85 -7.13
C ALA A 9 35.81 -7.56 -7.88
N ILE A 10 37.10 -7.22 -7.99
CA ILE A 10 37.58 -6.04 -8.75
C ILE A 10 37.35 -6.22 -10.26
N GLU A 11 37.55 -7.42 -10.81
CA GLU A 11 37.29 -7.71 -12.22
C GLU A 11 35.78 -7.65 -12.52
N ALA A 12 34.94 -8.20 -11.65
CA ALA A 12 33.47 -8.07 -11.76
C ALA A 12 33.01 -6.59 -11.67
N ALA A 13 33.63 -5.81 -10.78
CA ALA A 13 33.36 -4.38 -10.67
C ALA A 13 33.77 -3.59 -11.92
N LYS A 14 34.94 -3.94 -12.53
CA LYS A 14 35.42 -3.32 -13.78
C LYS A 14 34.47 -3.57 -14.96
N GLN A 15 33.81 -4.74 -15.03
CA GLN A 15 32.84 -5.04 -16.09
C GLN A 15 31.58 -4.16 -15.98
N ASN A 16 31.27 -3.68 -14.78
CA ASN A 16 30.07 -2.87 -14.52
C ASN A 16 30.28 -1.35 -14.61
N ILE A 17 31.57 -0.88 -14.63
CA ILE A 17 31.88 0.55 -14.69
C ILE A 17 32.59 0.85 -16.00
N ARG A 18 31.78 1.09 -17.06
CA ARG A 18 32.26 1.67 -18.31
C ARG A 18 32.25 3.19 -18.20
N ALA A 19 33.28 3.83 -18.79
CA ALA A 19 33.22 5.27 -19.02
C ALA A 19 31.98 5.58 -19.88
N GLU A 20 31.14 6.46 -19.41
CA GLU A 20 29.96 6.95 -20.14
C GLU A 20 30.31 8.26 -20.87
N GLU A 21 29.51 8.59 -21.85
CA GLU A 21 29.66 9.86 -22.57
C GLU A 21 29.58 11.04 -21.59
N GLY A 22 30.55 11.93 -21.60
CA GLY A 22 30.69 13.06 -20.69
C GLY A 22 31.53 12.81 -19.44
N ASP A 23 31.99 11.57 -19.18
CA ASP A 23 32.94 11.30 -18.09
C ASP A 23 34.32 11.90 -18.44
N TYR A 24 35.08 12.34 -17.44
CA TYR A 24 36.37 12.98 -17.62
C TYR A 24 37.39 12.55 -16.58
N ILE A 25 38.70 12.76 -16.92
CA ILE A 25 39.79 12.52 -15.98
C ILE A 25 40.09 13.82 -15.22
N GLY A 26 40.04 13.75 -13.88
CA GLY A 26 40.37 14.87 -13.01
C GLY A 26 41.88 15.12 -12.91
N GLU A 27 42.30 16.20 -12.25
CA GLU A 27 43.73 16.56 -12.04
C GLU A 27 44.47 15.50 -11.22
N ASP A 28 43.78 14.73 -10.40
CA ASP A 28 44.31 13.59 -9.64
C ASP A 28 44.44 12.31 -10.47
N GLY A 29 44.09 12.37 -11.75
CA GLY A 29 44.16 11.27 -12.69
C GLY A 29 43.07 10.21 -12.49
N LEU A 30 42.01 10.48 -11.69
CA LEU A 30 40.86 9.59 -11.51
C LEU A 30 39.75 9.90 -12.52
N LEU A 31 38.97 8.88 -12.83
CA LEU A 31 37.79 9.04 -13.67
C LEU A 31 36.63 9.63 -12.85
N TYR A 32 36.03 10.68 -13.34
CA TYR A 32 34.87 11.37 -12.76
C TYR A 32 33.62 11.26 -13.64
N CYS A 33 32.47 11.17 -13.01
CA CYS A 33 31.19 11.17 -13.68
C CYS A 33 30.83 12.57 -14.20
N GLY A 34 30.57 12.69 -15.50
CA GLY A 34 30.19 13.96 -16.14
C GLY A 34 28.86 14.53 -15.69
N ARG A 35 27.97 13.72 -15.05
CA ARG A 35 26.66 14.16 -14.57
C ARG A 35 26.68 14.70 -13.15
N CYS A 36 27.36 14.03 -12.23
CA CYS A 36 27.31 14.36 -10.81
C CYS A 36 28.67 14.78 -10.23
N ASN A 37 29.70 14.81 -11.04
CA ASN A 37 31.03 15.28 -10.70
C ASN A 37 31.67 14.52 -9.52
N THR A 38 31.31 13.25 -9.33
CA THR A 38 31.90 12.38 -8.32
C THR A 38 32.80 11.34 -8.97
N ALA A 39 33.87 10.95 -8.24
CA ALA A 39 34.83 9.98 -8.75
C ALA A 39 34.15 8.62 -9.03
N LYS A 40 34.51 8.01 -10.15
CA LYS A 40 34.22 6.62 -10.53
C LYS A 40 35.35 5.67 -10.24
N GLU A 41 36.48 6.20 -9.71
CA GLU A 41 37.66 5.45 -9.28
C GLU A 41 38.08 5.91 -7.89
N HIS A 42 38.77 5.01 -7.16
CA HIS A 42 39.40 5.29 -5.89
C HIS A 42 40.77 4.62 -5.84
N ILE A 43 41.77 5.29 -5.21
CA ILE A 43 43.11 4.74 -5.03
C ILE A 43 43.19 4.05 -3.68
N LEU A 44 43.49 2.74 -3.69
CA LEU A 44 43.70 1.98 -2.45
C LEU A 44 45.01 2.40 -1.79
N SER A 45 44.96 2.84 -0.55
CA SER A 45 46.09 3.35 0.23
C SER A 45 47.23 2.31 0.43
N LEU A 46 46.88 1.00 0.41
CA LEU A 46 47.83 -0.09 0.67
C LEU A 46 48.79 -0.36 -0.49
N ASN A 47 48.41 -0.12 -1.74
CA ASN A 47 49.19 -0.49 -2.93
C ASN A 47 49.08 0.50 -4.08
N GLY A 48 48.46 1.66 -3.90
CA GLY A 48 48.31 2.67 -4.95
C GLY A 48 47.41 2.25 -6.14
N ARG A 49 46.73 1.09 -6.05
CA ARG A 49 45.94 0.55 -7.15
C ARG A 49 44.61 1.31 -7.26
N LYS A 50 44.24 1.70 -8.48
CA LYS A 50 42.93 2.26 -8.79
C LYS A 50 41.87 1.16 -8.79
N VAL A 51 40.80 1.36 -8.05
CA VAL A 51 39.63 0.48 -8.04
C VAL A 51 38.41 1.27 -8.48
N PRO A 52 37.49 0.64 -9.24
CA PRO A 52 36.25 1.28 -9.64
C PRO A 52 35.32 1.51 -8.45
N VAL A 53 34.67 2.66 -8.42
CA VAL A 53 33.60 3.00 -7.45
C VAL A 53 32.38 3.54 -8.16
N ILE A 54 31.22 3.28 -7.59
CA ILE A 54 29.96 3.73 -8.17
C ILE A 54 29.76 5.21 -7.84
N CYS A 55 29.57 6.05 -8.85
CA CYS A 55 29.32 7.47 -8.67
C CYS A 55 27.95 7.73 -8.00
N LYS A 56 27.80 8.92 -7.45
CA LYS A 56 26.62 9.29 -6.64
C LYS A 56 25.30 9.17 -7.41
N CYS A 57 25.24 9.64 -8.65
CA CYS A 57 24.04 9.58 -9.46
C CYS A 57 23.64 8.14 -9.85
N THR A 58 24.63 7.24 -10.05
CA THR A 58 24.34 5.81 -10.27
C THR A 58 23.85 5.15 -8.99
N GLN A 59 24.45 5.45 -7.83
CA GLN A 59 23.95 4.95 -6.55
C GLN A 59 22.49 5.40 -6.27
N GLU A 60 22.18 6.65 -6.58
CA GLU A 60 20.82 7.19 -6.42
C GLU A 60 19.83 6.50 -7.37
N ARG A 61 20.22 6.29 -8.64
CA ARG A 61 19.42 5.54 -9.61
C ARG A 61 19.16 4.11 -9.16
N ASP A 62 20.21 3.39 -8.77
CA ASP A 62 20.11 1.99 -8.35
C ASP A 62 19.25 1.85 -7.07
N ARG A 63 19.35 2.82 -6.13
CA ARG A 63 18.48 2.87 -4.95
C ARG A 63 17.01 3.10 -5.34
N GLU A 64 16.76 4.01 -6.27
CA GLU A 64 15.40 4.28 -6.74
C GLU A 64 14.81 3.09 -7.51
N GLU A 65 15.60 2.42 -8.36
CA GLU A 65 15.18 1.20 -9.06
C GLU A 65 14.87 0.06 -8.07
N ALA A 66 15.73 -0.13 -7.07
CA ALA A 66 15.50 -1.11 -6.00
C ALA A 66 14.22 -0.78 -5.22
N ARG A 67 13.98 0.49 -4.89
CA ARG A 67 12.77 0.95 -4.22
C ARG A 67 11.52 0.69 -5.07
N ARG A 68 11.57 1.03 -6.37
CA ARG A 68 10.46 0.77 -7.30
C ARG A 68 10.18 -0.73 -7.47
N ARG A 69 11.22 -1.55 -7.50
CA ARG A 69 11.08 -3.00 -7.54
C ARG A 69 10.39 -3.53 -6.28
N GLN A 70 10.85 -3.10 -5.11
CA GLN A 70 10.26 -3.48 -3.83
C GLN A 70 8.79 -3.02 -3.72
N ALA A 71 8.47 -1.80 -4.16
CA ALA A 71 7.09 -1.31 -4.19
C ALA A 71 6.19 -2.16 -5.11
N ARG A 72 6.70 -2.59 -6.28
CA ARG A 72 5.96 -3.50 -7.17
C ARG A 72 5.71 -4.88 -6.53
N GLU A 73 6.70 -5.43 -5.85
CA GLU A 73 6.56 -6.69 -5.11
C GLU A 73 5.50 -6.57 -3.99
N LEU A 74 5.53 -5.49 -3.22
CA LEU A 74 4.53 -5.22 -2.19
C LEU A 74 3.13 -5.03 -2.79
N ARG A 75 2.98 -4.33 -3.92
CA ARG A 75 1.70 -4.17 -4.61
C ARG A 75 1.12 -5.50 -5.08
N SER A 76 1.93 -6.40 -5.60
CA SER A 76 1.47 -7.74 -6.04
C SER A 76 0.93 -8.59 -4.88
N ILE A 77 1.40 -8.34 -3.67
CA ILE A 77 0.90 -8.98 -2.45
C ILE A 77 -0.31 -8.23 -1.89
N CYS A 78 -0.28 -6.90 -1.94
CA CYS A 78 -1.31 -6.02 -1.37
C CYS A 78 -2.69 -6.26 -2.01
N PHE A 79 -2.74 -6.31 -3.32
CA PHE A 79 -3.97 -6.36 -4.10
C PHE A 79 -4.19 -7.71 -4.77
N ARG A 80 -5.45 -8.08 -4.90
CA ARG A 80 -5.84 -9.28 -5.63
C ARG A 80 -6.24 -8.98 -7.09
N TYR A 81 -6.87 -7.83 -7.30
CA TYR A 81 -7.44 -7.45 -8.58
C TYR A 81 -6.71 -6.24 -9.15
N PRO A 82 -6.46 -6.21 -10.49
CA PRO A 82 -5.78 -5.09 -11.14
C PRO A 82 -6.45 -3.74 -10.89
N GLU A 83 -7.78 -3.69 -10.90
CA GLU A 83 -8.55 -2.46 -10.71
C GLU A 83 -8.27 -1.79 -9.35
N GLN A 84 -7.88 -2.57 -8.35
CA GLN A 84 -7.51 -2.04 -7.03
C GLN A 84 -6.21 -1.24 -7.08
N THR A 85 -5.31 -1.56 -8.02
CA THR A 85 -4.04 -0.85 -8.20
C THR A 85 -4.20 0.49 -8.94
N GLU A 86 -5.31 0.67 -9.66
CA GLU A 86 -5.63 1.89 -10.41
C GLU A 86 -6.26 2.98 -9.53
N ALA A 87 -6.80 2.59 -8.36
CA ALA A 87 -7.38 3.52 -7.42
C ALA A 87 -6.28 4.25 -6.65
N THR A 88 -5.83 5.38 -7.18
CA THR A 88 -4.80 6.26 -6.60
C THR A 88 -5.37 7.65 -6.33
N PHE A 89 -4.64 8.48 -5.57
CA PHE A 89 -5.05 9.86 -5.36
C PHE A 89 -4.91 10.72 -6.62
N GLU A 90 -4.09 10.31 -7.58
CA GLU A 90 -3.93 10.93 -8.89
C GLU A 90 -5.14 10.63 -9.80
N SER A 91 -5.75 9.44 -9.64
CA SER A 91 -6.96 9.05 -10.38
C SER A 91 -8.27 9.51 -9.72
N ASP A 92 -8.19 10.24 -8.60
CA ASP A 92 -9.36 10.79 -7.91
C ASP A 92 -10.00 11.92 -8.73
N ALA A 93 -11.21 11.69 -9.22
CA ALA A 93 -11.98 12.67 -9.96
C ALA A 93 -12.51 13.84 -9.09
N GLY A 94 -12.18 13.86 -7.80
CA GLY A 94 -12.53 14.96 -6.90
C GLY A 94 -14.01 15.01 -6.50
N TYR A 95 -14.75 13.91 -6.65
CA TYR A 95 -16.18 13.89 -6.31
C TYR A 95 -16.46 14.17 -4.84
N ILE A 96 -15.54 13.83 -3.92
CA ILE A 96 -15.72 14.05 -2.48
C ILE A 96 -14.41 14.63 -1.88
N PRO A 97 -14.15 15.94 -2.07
CA PRO A 97 -12.87 16.54 -1.70
C PRO A 97 -12.51 16.38 -0.20
N LYS A 98 -13.48 16.44 0.69
CA LYS A 98 -13.26 16.27 2.14
C LYS A 98 -12.75 14.87 2.49
N VAL A 99 -13.27 13.82 1.83
CA VAL A 99 -12.83 12.43 2.06
C VAL A 99 -11.44 12.21 1.45
N SER A 100 -11.21 12.75 0.24
CA SER A 100 -9.90 12.72 -0.43
C SER A 100 -8.83 13.35 0.46
N GLU A 101 -9.08 14.54 0.97
CA GLU A 101 -8.16 15.26 1.85
C GLU A 101 -7.89 14.49 3.15
N ALA A 102 -8.94 13.95 3.79
CA ALA A 102 -8.79 13.15 5.01
C ALA A 102 -7.95 11.89 4.76
N ALA A 103 -8.15 11.21 3.62
CA ALA A 103 -7.39 10.04 3.24
C ALA A 103 -5.91 10.36 2.95
N LYS A 104 -5.62 11.48 2.27
CA LYS A 104 -4.25 11.99 2.05
C LYS A 104 -3.55 12.29 3.37
N ARG A 105 -4.20 13.04 4.29
CA ARG A 105 -3.66 13.35 5.62
C ARG A 105 -3.43 12.11 6.47
N TYR A 106 -4.28 11.08 6.34
CA TYR A 106 -4.06 9.80 6.99
C TYR A 106 -2.75 9.18 6.52
N CYS A 107 -2.48 9.17 5.21
CA CYS A 107 -1.23 8.66 4.66
C CYS A 107 -0.02 9.50 5.12
N GLU A 108 -0.11 10.83 5.10
CA GLU A 108 0.97 11.73 5.54
C GLU A 108 1.34 11.51 7.01
N SER A 109 0.32 11.32 7.86
CA SER A 109 0.48 11.13 9.30
C SER A 109 0.66 9.67 9.72
N PHE A 110 0.80 8.74 8.77
CA PHE A 110 0.70 7.30 9.00
C PHE A 110 1.67 6.77 10.05
N ASP A 111 2.92 7.25 10.08
CA ASP A 111 3.89 6.82 11.08
C ASP A 111 3.42 7.08 12.52
N THR A 112 2.80 8.25 12.73
CA THR A 112 2.26 8.64 14.05
C THR A 112 1.00 7.82 14.39
N LEU A 113 0.10 7.66 13.42
CA LEU A 113 -1.15 6.90 13.59
C LEU A 113 -0.85 5.42 13.84
N ARG A 114 0.12 4.85 13.11
CA ARG A 114 0.56 3.47 13.28
C ARG A 114 1.12 3.20 14.67
N LYS A 115 1.96 4.08 15.23
CA LYS A 115 2.46 3.94 16.60
C LYS A 115 1.35 3.93 17.63
N LYS A 116 0.24 4.62 17.36
CA LYS A 116 -0.96 4.66 18.22
C LYS A 116 -1.93 3.51 17.94
N GLY A 117 -1.74 2.75 16.84
CA GLY A 117 -2.66 1.72 16.38
C GLY A 117 -3.99 2.28 15.88
N LEU A 118 -3.99 3.49 15.30
CA LEU A 118 -5.20 4.18 14.83
C LEU A 118 -5.42 3.94 13.35
N GLY A 119 -6.62 3.50 13.01
CA GLY A 119 -7.10 3.22 11.68
C GLY A 119 -8.09 4.28 11.16
N MET A 120 -8.81 3.92 10.10
CA MET A 120 -9.85 4.76 9.48
C MET A 120 -11.10 3.93 9.18
N LEU A 121 -12.28 4.46 9.48
CA LEU A 121 -13.55 3.87 9.11
C LEU A 121 -14.27 4.77 8.09
N LEU A 122 -14.50 4.22 6.91
CA LEU A 122 -15.24 4.84 5.81
C LEU A 122 -16.62 4.17 5.72
N TYR A 123 -17.69 4.88 6.00
CA TYR A 123 -19.05 4.34 5.97
C TYR A 123 -19.97 5.19 5.11
N GLY A 124 -21.06 4.61 4.62
CA GLY A 124 -22.06 5.33 3.81
C GLY A 124 -22.67 4.47 2.71
N PRO A 125 -23.54 5.06 1.86
CA PRO A 125 -24.31 4.33 0.85
C PRO A 125 -23.44 3.59 -0.19
N PHE A 126 -24.05 2.68 -0.93
CA PHE A 126 -23.38 1.95 -2.01
C PHE A 126 -22.94 2.89 -3.14
N GLY A 127 -21.77 2.60 -3.73
CA GLY A 127 -21.29 3.29 -4.92
C GLY A 127 -20.74 4.69 -4.69
N THR A 128 -20.56 5.12 -3.45
CA THR A 128 -20.08 6.47 -3.11
C THR A 128 -18.54 6.61 -3.11
N GLY A 129 -17.78 5.55 -3.39
CA GLY A 129 -16.32 5.63 -3.49
C GLY A 129 -15.54 5.21 -2.25
N LYS A 130 -16.17 4.61 -1.23
CA LYS A 130 -15.47 4.12 -0.01
C LYS A 130 -14.29 3.22 -0.32
N SER A 131 -14.51 2.17 -1.13
CA SER A 131 -13.45 1.24 -1.54
C SER A 131 -12.36 1.93 -2.34
N PHE A 132 -12.70 2.92 -3.19
CA PHE A 132 -11.72 3.72 -3.92
C PHE A 132 -10.73 4.41 -2.97
N TYR A 133 -11.22 5.12 -1.96
CA TYR A 133 -10.32 5.79 -1.00
C TYR A 133 -9.53 4.82 -0.14
N ALA A 134 -10.11 3.67 0.24
CA ALA A 134 -9.38 2.61 0.95
C ALA A 134 -8.24 2.04 0.11
N TYR A 135 -8.46 1.84 -1.19
CA TYR A 135 -7.43 1.37 -2.13
C TYR A 135 -6.40 2.47 -2.42
N ALA A 136 -6.81 3.73 -2.53
CA ALA A 136 -5.88 4.86 -2.70
C ALA A 136 -4.92 4.99 -1.52
N ILE A 137 -5.42 4.83 -0.27
CA ILE A 137 -4.59 4.76 0.93
C ILE A 137 -3.62 3.57 0.84
N ALA A 138 -4.10 2.38 0.46
CA ALA A 138 -3.27 1.19 0.33
C ALA A 138 -2.17 1.36 -0.72
N ASN A 139 -2.48 1.93 -1.89
CA ASN A 139 -1.52 2.25 -2.95
C ASN A 139 -0.44 3.23 -2.45
N ALA A 140 -0.86 4.37 -1.87
CA ALA A 140 0.05 5.41 -1.39
C ALA A 140 1.01 4.89 -0.30
N LEU A 141 0.53 4.04 0.61
CA LEU A 141 1.37 3.46 1.65
C LEU A 141 2.28 2.35 1.12
N THR A 142 1.84 1.57 0.13
CA THR A 142 2.67 0.56 -0.53
C THR A 142 3.84 1.21 -1.29
N ASP A 143 3.62 2.37 -1.92
CA ASP A 143 4.68 3.16 -2.58
C ASP A 143 5.71 3.72 -1.58
N ARG A 144 5.30 3.90 -0.33
CA ARG A 144 6.19 4.23 0.79
C ARG A 144 6.79 3.00 1.45
N LEU A 145 6.67 1.82 0.82
CA LEU A 145 7.20 0.52 1.25
C LEU A 145 6.58 0.00 2.55
N TYR A 146 5.37 0.42 2.89
CA TYR A 146 4.63 -0.24 3.96
C TYR A 146 4.04 -1.56 3.48
N LYS A 147 4.04 -2.57 4.35
CA LYS A 147 3.40 -3.86 4.10
C LYS A 147 1.90 -3.74 4.36
N VAL A 148 1.15 -3.59 3.28
CA VAL A 148 -0.30 -3.43 3.29
C VAL A 148 -0.96 -4.65 2.65
N ARG A 149 -2.14 -5.04 3.09
CA ARG A 149 -2.97 -6.06 2.44
C ARG A 149 -4.42 -5.61 2.43
N VAL A 150 -5.07 -5.81 1.29
CA VAL A 150 -6.48 -5.51 1.07
C VAL A 150 -7.25 -6.82 0.95
N TRP A 151 -8.37 -6.94 1.69
CA TRP A 151 -9.29 -8.06 1.61
C TRP A 151 -10.74 -7.59 1.68
N GLN A 152 -11.61 -8.34 1.00
CA GLN A 152 -12.99 -8.49 1.39
C GLN A 152 -13.10 -9.62 2.42
N LEU A 153 -14.03 -9.52 3.35
CA LEU A 153 -14.09 -10.43 4.49
C LEU A 153 -14.30 -11.90 4.10
N GLU A 154 -15.20 -12.17 3.14
CA GLU A 154 -15.41 -13.54 2.63
C GLU A 154 -14.17 -14.12 1.96
N GLN A 155 -13.41 -13.29 1.24
CA GLN A 155 -12.15 -13.70 0.63
C GLN A 155 -11.10 -14.03 1.68
N MET A 156 -11.00 -13.18 2.71
CA MET A 156 -10.09 -13.38 3.84
C MET A 156 -10.39 -14.70 4.56
N TYR A 157 -11.68 -15.01 4.74
CA TYR A 157 -12.13 -16.28 5.32
C TYR A 157 -11.75 -17.50 4.47
N ARG A 158 -11.91 -17.42 3.15
CA ARG A 158 -11.48 -18.49 2.23
C ARG A 158 -9.98 -18.72 2.27
N GLU A 159 -9.17 -17.66 2.31
CA GLU A 159 -7.71 -17.77 2.45
C GLU A 159 -7.34 -18.43 3.79
N PHE A 160 -8.04 -18.08 4.89
CA PHE A 160 -7.87 -18.69 6.19
C PHE A 160 -8.21 -20.19 6.19
N GLU A 161 -9.32 -20.58 5.59
CA GLU A 161 -9.75 -21.98 5.52
C GLU A 161 -8.84 -22.85 4.62
N SER A 162 -8.34 -22.28 3.51
CA SER A 162 -7.48 -22.99 2.55
C SER A 162 -6.01 -23.06 2.94
N GLY A 163 -5.55 -22.19 3.82
CA GLY A 163 -4.13 -21.97 4.13
C GLY A 163 -3.44 -23.00 5.03
N GLY A 164 -4.12 -24.06 5.46
CA GLY A 164 -3.57 -25.22 6.17
C GLY A 164 -3.06 -24.99 7.60
N ARG A 165 -2.52 -23.84 7.93
CA ARG A 165 -2.08 -23.46 9.30
C ARG A 165 -2.71 -22.15 9.74
N ARG A 166 -3.78 -22.25 10.52
CA ARG A 166 -4.54 -21.11 11.05
C ARG A 166 -3.68 -20.09 11.81
N SER A 167 -2.68 -20.56 12.56
CA SER A 167 -1.76 -19.67 13.29
C SER A 167 -0.95 -18.79 12.34
N GLN A 168 -0.47 -19.32 11.22
CA GLN A 168 0.32 -18.54 10.25
C GLN A 168 -0.48 -17.41 9.62
N PHE A 169 -1.79 -17.59 9.45
CA PHE A 169 -2.66 -16.52 8.96
C PHE A 169 -2.69 -15.32 9.93
N PHE A 170 -2.90 -15.58 11.22
CA PHE A 170 -2.92 -14.51 12.23
C PHE A 170 -1.55 -13.89 12.44
N ASP A 171 -0.47 -14.68 12.43
CA ASP A 171 0.91 -14.17 12.50
C ASP A 171 1.19 -13.23 11.30
N TYR A 172 0.76 -13.61 10.10
CA TYR A 172 0.85 -12.74 8.93
C TYR A 172 0.01 -11.47 9.09
N LEU A 173 -1.26 -11.60 9.52
CA LEU A 173 -2.18 -10.48 9.71
C LEU A 173 -1.60 -9.42 10.64
N VAL A 174 -1.07 -9.82 11.80
CA VAL A 174 -0.50 -8.88 12.79
C VAL A 174 0.88 -8.35 12.38
N SER A 175 1.55 -8.98 11.41
CA SER A 175 2.83 -8.51 10.84
C SER A 175 2.66 -7.38 9.83
N LEU A 176 1.43 -7.06 9.43
CA LEU A 176 1.15 -5.97 8.49
C LEU A 176 1.41 -4.60 9.13
N HIS A 177 1.72 -3.64 8.29
CA HIS A 177 1.74 -2.24 8.70
C HIS A 177 0.35 -1.62 8.65
N LEU A 178 -0.51 -2.10 7.74
CA LEU A 178 -1.92 -1.74 7.60
C LEU A 178 -2.70 -2.92 7.04
N ALA A 179 -3.85 -3.25 7.63
CA ALA A 179 -4.86 -4.13 7.05
C ALA A 179 -6.00 -3.29 6.47
N VAL A 180 -6.47 -3.59 5.27
CA VAL A 180 -7.68 -2.98 4.68
C VAL A 180 -8.74 -4.04 4.58
N ILE A 181 -9.87 -3.83 5.24
CA ILE A 181 -11.04 -4.71 5.24
C ILE A 181 -12.14 -3.98 4.48
N ASP A 182 -12.33 -4.38 3.24
CA ASP A 182 -13.27 -3.75 2.34
C ASP A 182 -14.64 -4.42 2.43
N ASP A 183 -15.69 -3.58 2.44
CA ASP A 183 -17.09 -3.95 2.40
C ASP A 183 -17.56 -4.83 3.58
N LEU A 184 -17.13 -4.47 4.80
CA LEU A 184 -17.58 -5.12 6.04
C LEU A 184 -19.11 -4.98 6.19
N GLY A 185 -19.79 -6.11 6.48
CA GLY A 185 -21.25 -6.16 6.68
C GLY A 185 -22.05 -6.47 5.41
N ALA A 186 -21.40 -6.63 4.24
CA ALA A 186 -22.03 -7.09 3.00
C ALA A 186 -22.08 -8.62 2.87
N GLU A 187 -21.29 -9.31 3.68
CA GLU A 187 -21.16 -10.77 3.70
C GLU A 187 -22.42 -11.48 4.20
N LYS A 188 -22.57 -12.75 3.78
CA LYS A 188 -23.59 -13.63 4.35
C LYS A 188 -23.34 -13.83 5.85
N GLN A 189 -24.35 -13.54 6.65
CA GLN A 189 -24.26 -13.59 8.10
C GLN A 189 -24.37 -15.04 8.62
N THR A 190 -23.25 -15.77 8.60
CA THR A 190 -23.15 -17.06 9.26
C THR A 190 -22.41 -16.91 10.59
N LYS A 191 -22.66 -17.82 11.54
CA LYS A 191 -21.99 -17.82 12.85
C LYS A 191 -20.46 -17.95 12.68
N GLU A 192 -20.04 -18.79 11.75
CA GLU A 192 -18.64 -19.05 11.46
C GLU A 192 -17.92 -17.78 10.98
N LEU A 193 -18.54 -17.06 10.03
CA LEU A 193 -17.97 -15.83 9.48
C LEU A 193 -17.99 -14.69 10.50
N THR A 194 -19.03 -14.60 11.32
CA THR A 194 -19.08 -13.63 12.44
C THR A 194 -17.98 -13.90 13.46
N SER A 195 -17.78 -15.18 13.84
CA SER A 195 -16.71 -15.58 14.75
C SER A 195 -15.33 -15.31 14.15
N PHE A 196 -15.13 -15.61 12.87
CA PHE A 196 -13.89 -15.30 12.17
C PHE A 196 -13.63 -13.78 12.14
N THR A 197 -14.64 -12.98 11.81
CA THR A 197 -14.56 -11.50 11.80
C THR A 197 -14.14 -10.98 13.16
N PHE A 198 -14.76 -11.49 14.22
CA PHE A 198 -14.38 -11.13 15.59
C PHE A 198 -12.89 -11.44 15.85
N ASN A 199 -12.42 -12.65 15.52
CA ASN A 199 -11.03 -13.04 15.73
C ASN A 199 -10.05 -12.16 14.93
N VAL A 200 -10.38 -11.78 13.69
CA VAL A 200 -9.58 -10.86 12.85
C VAL A 200 -9.48 -9.48 13.49
N ILE A 201 -10.62 -8.89 13.83
CA ILE A 201 -10.67 -7.55 14.44
C ILE A 201 -9.99 -7.55 15.80
N ASP A 202 -10.18 -8.60 16.60
CA ASP A 202 -9.54 -8.76 17.92
C ASP A 202 -8.02 -8.87 17.80
N ALA A 203 -7.51 -9.66 16.86
CA ALA A 203 -6.07 -9.80 16.60
C ALA A 203 -5.44 -8.45 16.19
N LEU A 204 -6.06 -7.71 15.28
CA LEU A 204 -5.62 -6.38 14.88
C LEU A 204 -5.70 -5.36 16.03
N TYR A 205 -6.76 -5.43 16.81
CA TYR A 205 -6.97 -4.57 17.98
C TYR A 205 -5.89 -4.82 19.04
N CYS A 206 -5.63 -6.08 19.42
CA CYS A 206 -4.66 -6.46 20.44
C CYS A 206 -3.22 -6.16 20.00
N SER A 207 -2.88 -6.41 18.74
CA SER A 207 -1.55 -6.13 18.18
C SER A 207 -1.29 -4.64 17.93
N ARG A 208 -2.32 -3.80 18.03
CA ARG A 208 -2.29 -2.39 17.60
C ARG A 208 -1.91 -2.21 16.13
N THR A 209 -2.19 -3.19 15.30
CA THR A 209 -2.03 -3.05 13.85
C THR A 209 -3.14 -2.16 13.32
N PRO A 210 -2.85 -0.99 12.73
CA PRO A 210 -3.88 -0.13 12.14
C PRO A 210 -4.67 -0.86 11.06
N PHE A 211 -5.92 -0.49 10.92
CA PHE A 211 -6.74 -0.99 9.83
C PHE A 211 -7.66 0.08 9.26
N VAL A 212 -7.91 -0.04 7.96
CA VAL A 212 -8.94 0.74 7.26
C VAL A 212 -10.11 -0.18 7.00
N VAL A 213 -11.31 0.26 7.38
CA VAL A 213 -12.54 -0.49 7.14
C VAL A 213 -13.47 0.34 6.25
N THR A 214 -14.05 -0.29 5.24
CA THR A 214 -15.18 0.27 4.52
C THR A 214 -16.44 -0.51 4.85
N THR A 215 -17.58 0.17 4.96
CA THR A 215 -18.85 -0.47 5.27
C THR A 215 -20.06 0.33 4.75
N ASN A 216 -21.14 -0.38 4.45
CA ASN A 216 -22.44 0.24 4.17
C ASN A 216 -23.33 0.30 5.42
N VAL A 217 -22.88 -0.26 6.54
CA VAL A 217 -23.55 -0.18 7.83
C VAL A 217 -23.57 1.27 8.30
N THR A 218 -24.72 1.76 8.72
CA THR A 218 -24.86 3.15 9.21
C THR A 218 -24.18 3.33 10.57
N LEU A 219 -23.77 4.55 10.88
CA LEU A 219 -23.18 4.85 12.19
C LEU A 219 -24.15 4.51 13.34
N LYS A 220 -25.47 4.71 13.12
CA LYS A 220 -26.52 4.35 14.09
C LYS A 220 -26.55 2.85 14.37
N GLU A 221 -26.39 2.01 13.33
CA GLU A 221 -26.32 0.55 13.48
C GLU A 221 -25.00 0.11 14.13
N LEU A 222 -23.86 0.73 13.75
CA LEU A 222 -22.56 0.45 14.35
C LEU A 222 -22.56 0.72 15.87
N THR A 223 -23.25 1.76 16.32
CA THR A 223 -23.29 2.17 17.74
C THR A 223 -24.47 1.58 18.52
N GLY A 224 -25.54 1.17 17.84
CA GLY A 224 -26.81 0.78 18.45
C GLY A 224 -27.19 -0.69 18.29
N THR A 225 -26.32 -1.54 17.74
CA THR A 225 -26.66 -2.96 17.57
C THR A 225 -26.83 -3.68 18.92
N HIS A 226 -27.88 -4.51 19.01
CA HIS A 226 -28.17 -5.38 20.16
C HIS A 226 -27.57 -6.80 20.00
N ASP A 227 -27.07 -7.14 18.81
CA ASP A 227 -26.36 -8.39 18.57
C ASP A 227 -25.00 -8.36 19.30
N GLY A 228 -24.85 -9.22 20.32
CA GLY A 228 -23.68 -9.19 21.19
C GLY A 228 -22.35 -9.44 20.49
N ASP A 229 -22.32 -10.28 19.46
CA ASP A 229 -21.10 -10.59 18.73
C ASP A 229 -20.70 -9.42 17.82
N ARG A 230 -21.68 -8.85 17.08
CA ARG A 230 -21.45 -7.66 16.25
C ARG A 230 -21.07 -6.44 17.07
N ARG A 231 -21.73 -6.26 18.20
CA ARG A 231 -21.42 -5.16 19.11
C ARG A 231 -19.96 -5.15 19.49
N ARG A 232 -19.38 -6.29 19.86
CA ARG A 232 -17.97 -6.41 20.21
C ARG A 232 -17.04 -6.09 19.04
N ILE A 233 -17.40 -6.49 17.80
CA ILE A 233 -16.65 -6.16 16.59
C ILE A 233 -16.67 -4.64 16.36
N TYR A 234 -17.84 -4.03 16.40
CA TYR A 234 -18.01 -2.60 16.11
C TYR A 234 -17.40 -1.70 17.18
N GLU A 235 -17.48 -2.05 18.46
CA GLU A 235 -16.82 -1.33 19.55
C GLU A 235 -15.31 -1.26 19.32
N ARG A 236 -14.65 -2.38 18.99
CA ARG A 236 -13.20 -2.40 18.67
C ARG A 236 -12.84 -1.58 17.44
N ILE A 237 -13.68 -1.63 16.41
CA ILE A 237 -13.48 -0.80 15.20
C ILE A 237 -13.57 0.68 15.56
N LEU A 238 -14.60 1.09 16.30
CA LEU A 238 -14.80 2.49 16.69
C LEU A 238 -13.69 3.01 17.62
N GLU A 239 -13.17 2.19 18.53
CA GLU A 239 -12.03 2.55 19.37
C GLU A 239 -10.74 2.78 18.57
N ARG A 240 -10.50 1.99 17.53
CA ARG A 240 -9.32 2.13 16.66
C ARG A 240 -9.53 3.15 15.54
N CYS A 241 -10.77 3.46 15.20
CA CYS A 241 -11.17 4.43 14.19
C CYS A 241 -12.07 5.51 14.82
N PRO A 242 -11.54 6.37 15.72
CA PRO A 242 -12.33 7.24 16.57
C PRO A 242 -13.07 8.36 15.83
N CYS A 243 -12.75 8.57 14.56
CA CYS A 243 -13.39 9.56 13.69
C CYS A 243 -13.96 8.87 12.43
N PRO A 244 -15.12 8.18 12.52
CA PRO A 244 -15.76 7.60 11.35
C PRO A 244 -16.07 8.67 10.29
N ILE A 245 -15.76 8.38 9.03
CA ILE A 245 -15.92 9.33 7.92
C ILE A 245 -17.10 8.87 7.07
N LEU A 246 -18.14 9.70 6.99
CA LEU A 246 -19.25 9.50 6.08
C LEU A 246 -18.78 9.79 4.64
N VAL A 247 -18.89 8.78 3.79
CA VAL A 247 -18.65 8.88 2.36
C VAL A 247 -20.00 8.89 1.67
N ASP A 248 -20.54 10.08 1.45
CA ASP A 248 -21.85 10.28 0.83
C ASP A 248 -21.76 11.29 -0.31
N ARG A 249 -22.62 11.10 -1.30
CA ARG A 249 -22.73 11.96 -2.47
C ARG A 249 -24.20 12.18 -2.79
N PRO A 250 -24.68 13.45 -2.73
CA PRO A 250 -26.07 13.78 -3.04
C PRO A 250 -26.51 13.38 -4.45
N GLU A 251 -25.56 13.41 -5.42
CA GLU A 251 -25.80 13.05 -6.81
C GLU A 251 -25.90 11.52 -7.05
N GLY A 252 -25.76 10.73 -5.98
CA GLY A 252 -25.90 9.27 -6.03
C GLY A 252 -24.60 8.53 -6.37
N SER A 253 -24.73 7.33 -6.95
CA SER A 253 -23.62 6.41 -7.17
C SER A 253 -22.63 6.93 -8.21
N ILE A 254 -21.35 7.04 -7.81
CA ILE A 254 -20.22 7.37 -8.70
C ILE A 254 -20.09 6.33 -9.82
N ARG A 255 -20.30 5.05 -9.52
CA ARG A 255 -20.23 3.97 -10.52
C ARG A 255 -21.22 4.20 -11.66
N TYR A 256 -22.45 4.56 -11.32
CA TYR A 256 -23.48 4.83 -12.33
C TYR A 256 -23.17 6.09 -13.15
N THR A 257 -22.73 7.15 -12.48
CA THR A 257 -22.34 8.41 -13.15
C THR A 257 -21.17 8.17 -14.12
N ARG A 258 -20.11 7.51 -13.65
CA ARG A 258 -18.92 7.20 -14.44
C ARG A 258 -19.25 6.37 -15.69
N VAL A 259 -19.97 5.27 -15.53
CA VAL A 259 -20.36 4.42 -16.67
C VAL A 259 -21.17 5.21 -17.71
N ARG A 260 -22.03 6.13 -17.26
CA ARG A 260 -22.81 6.97 -18.15
C ARG A 260 -21.96 8.01 -18.88
N GLU A 261 -20.99 8.59 -18.20
CA GLU A 261 -20.06 9.58 -18.77
C GLU A 261 -19.07 8.93 -19.75
N GLU A 262 -18.61 7.71 -19.46
CA GLU A 262 -17.69 6.95 -20.32
C GLU A 262 -18.36 6.37 -21.57
N ASN A 263 -19.70 6.26 -21.59
CA ASN A 263 -20.47 5.68 -22.69
C ASN A 263 -21.64 6.58 -23.10
N PRO A 264 -21.38 7.82 -23.57
CA PRO A 264 -22.45 8.76 -23.93
C PRO A 264 -23.29 8.28 -25.11
N GLU A 265 -22.68 7.47 -26.00
CA GLU A 265 -23.34 6.91 -27.20
C GLU A 265 -24.22 5.69 -26.89
N TYR A 266 -24.17 5.11 -25.66
CA TYR A 266 -24.84 3.86 -25.33
C TYR A 266 -26.35 3.89 -25.58
N ARG A 267 -27.01 4.99 -25.24
CA ARG A 267 -28.45 5.18 -25.51
C ARG A 267 -28.74 5.18 -27.01
N SER A 268 -27.94 5.87 -27.79
CA SER A 268 -28.07 5.92 -29.25
C SER A 268 -27.85 4.55 -29.89
N LEU A 269 -26.90 3.76 -29.39
CA LEU A 269 -26.63 2.39 -29.86
C LEU A 269 -27.78 1.45 -29.56
N LEU A 270 -28.52 1.67 -28.45
CA LEU A 270 -29.72 0.90 -28.10
C LEU A 270 -31.00 1.40 -28.75
N GLY A 271 -30.97 2.56 -29.41
CA GLY A 271 -32.16 3.16 -30.03
C GLY A 271 -33.21 3.68 -29.06
N ILE A 272 -32.80 4.11 -27.82
CA ILE A 272 -33.66 4.58 -26.73
C ILE A 272 -33.29 5.98 -26.24
#